data_92d03f4c2cfe980d86cb5e4a1d75bff2
#
_entry.id   92d03f4c2cfe980d86cb5e4a1d75bff2
#
_cell.length_a   1.000
_cell.length_b   1.000
_cell.length_c   1.000
_cell.angle_alpha   90.00
_cell.angle_beta   90.00
_cell.angle_gamma   90.00
#
_symmetry.space_group_name_H-M   'P 1'
#
loop_
_entity.id
_entity.type
_entity.pdbx_description
1 polymer ?
#
loop_
_entity_poly.entity_id
_entity_poly.type
_entity_poly.pdbx_seq_one_letter_code
_entity_poly.pdbx_strand_id
1 'polypeptide(L)'
;MAAKLYALAVILLLISIAVNAAAEEPQQCGSKSKGQCHDKSKALILKIIALFAILVTSMIGVCLPMFSRKVSALQPGKNMFVIVKAFASGVILATGFMHVLPDSFDCLTSECLPEHPWSKFPFTTFVAMLSAVLTLMVDSFSMSHYRKYLVRRAARGEDEENAKNSSSQIEPFGHGHDIKTEEGLDDKDSQLLRYRVVAQVLELGIVVHSVVIGLSMGASDNPCTIRPLIAALCFHQLFEGMGLGGCILQAEYGMKMKATMVFFFSATTPFGIALGIALSHIYSDNSPTALIVVGLLNAASAGLLNYMALVDLLAADFMGTKLQANVKLQMLSYIAVLFGAGGMSVMAIWA
;
A
#
# COMPACT_ATOMS: atom_id res chain seq x y z
N MET A 1 0.73 -1.69 18.49
CA MET A 1 0.93 -0.34 19.05
C MET A 1 2.00 0.43 18.27
N ALA A 2 3.17 -0.16 18.03
CA ALA A 2 4.26 0.48 17.27
C ALA A 2 3.86 0.95 15.86
N ALA A 3 3.15 0.14 15.07
CA ALA A 3 2.70 0.52 13.71
C ALA A 3 1.76 1.74 13.70
N LYS A 4 0.90 1.89 14.72
CA LYS A 4 0.04 3.08 14.85
C LYS A 4 0.81 4.33 15.20
N LEU A 5 1.82 4.22 16.08
CA LEU A 5 2.72 5.33 16.39
C LEU A 5 3.54 5.73 15.17
N TYR A 6 3.99 4.76 14.38
CA TYR A 6 4.76 5.00 13.16
C TYR A 6 3.92 5.68 12.08
N ALA A 7 2.69 5.20 11.83
CA ALA A 7 1.75 5.83 10.91
C ALA A 7 1.40 7.27 11.35
N LEU A 8 1.15 7.48 12.64
CA LEU A 8 0.90 8.81 13.20
C LEU A 8 2.14 9.71 13.06
N ALA A 9 3.34 9.19 13.32
CA ALA A 9 4.59 9.93 13.16
C ALA A 9 4.85 10.30 11.70
N VAL A 10 4.58 9.40 10.74
CA VAL A 10 4.67 9.67 9.30
C VAL A 10 3.66 10.74 8.90
N ILE A 11 2.41 10.66 9.33
CA ILE A 11 1.38 11.67 9.05
C ILE A 11 1.76 13.01 9.65
N LEU A 12 2.23 13.06 10.89
CA LEU A 12 2.69 14.29 11.54
C LEU A 12 3.92 14.88 10.87
N LEU A 13 4.85 14.03 10.43
CA LEU A 13 6.01 14.43 9.64
C LEU A 13 5.57 15.04 8.30
N LEU A 14 4.64 14.40 7.59
CA LEU A 14 4.10 14.89 6.32
C LEU A 14 3.38 16.24 6.51
N ILE A 15 2.58 16.38 7.56
CA ILE A 15 1.94 17.66 7.91
C ILE A 15 2.98 18.74 8.25
N SER A 16 3.98 18.40 9.04
CA SER A 16 5.07 19.33 9.41
C SER A 16 5.87 19.78 8.18
N ILE A 17 6.15 18.87 7.24
CA ILE A 17 6.86 19.18 6.01
C ILE A 17 5.98 20.02 5.08
N ALA A 18 4.69 19.69 4.94
CA ALA A 18 3.74 20.48 4.16
C ALA A 18 3.57 21.92 4.71
N VAL A 19 3.53 22.09 6.03
CA VAL A 19 3.45 23.39 6.68
C VAL A 19 4.75 24.19 6.49
N ASN A 20 5.92 23.57 6.58
CA ASN A 20 7.19 24.25 6.34
C ASN A 20 7.36 24.62 4.85
N ALA A 21 6.94 23.75 3.92
CA ALA A 21 6.92 24.06 2.49
C ALA A 21 5.97 25.23 2.15
N ALA A 22 4.92 25.41 2.93
CA ALA A 22 3.98 26.53 2.80
C ALA A 22 4.52 27.88 3.33
N ALA A 23 5.56 27.85 4.17
CA ALA A 23 6.14 29.06 4.78
C ALA A 23 7.24 29.74 3.93
N GLU A 24 7.70 29.10 2.84
CA GLU A 24 8.64 29.71 1.88
C GLU A 24 7.89 30.64 0.92
N GLU A 25 8.42 31.86 0.68
CA GLU A 25 7.86 32.79 -0.31
C GLU A 25 7.81 32.10 -1.68
N PRO A 26 6.66 32.21 -2.40
CA PRO A 26 6.50 31.55 -3.69
C PRO A 26 7.43 32.18 -4.71
N GLN A 27 8.57 31.56 -4.97
CA GLN A 27 9.35 31.82 -6.16
C GLN A 27 8.47 31.46 -7.35
N GLN A 28 8.05 32.46 -8.13
CA GLN A 28 7.24 32.26 -9.34
C GLN A 28 8.08 31.54 -10.40
N CYS A 29 8.13 30.22 -10.28
CA CYS A 29 8.70 29.37 -11.29
C CYS A 29 7.59 28.94 -12.26
N GLY A 30 7.64 29.44 -13.49
CA GLY A 30 6.89 28.92 -14.63
C GLY A 30 5.39 28.98 -14.53
N SER A 31 4.80 30.19 -14.50
CA SER A 31 3.38 30.37 -14.85
C SER A 31 3.16 30.11 -16.37
N LYS A 32 3.21 28.84 -16.79
CA LYS A 32 2.70 28.42 -18.08
C LYS A 32 1.41 27.64 -17.87
N SER A 33 0.32 28.34 -17.67
CA SER A 33 -0.98 28.09 -18.29
C SER A 33 -2.06 28.99 -17.65
N LYS A 34 -2.11 30.27 -18.08
CA LYS A 34 -3.41 30.94 -18.14
C LYS A 34 -4.18 30.33 -19.31
N GLY A 35 -4.43 29.03 -19.25
CA GLY A 35 -5.28 28.30 -20.16
C GLY A 35 -6.74 28.48 -19.78
N GLN A 36 -7.63 28.29 -20.73
CA GLN A 36 -9.09 28.38 -20.69
C GLN A 36 -9.79 27.53 -19.60
N CYS A 37 -9.05 26.78 -18.78
CA CYS A 37 -9.52 25.81 -17.77
C CYS A 37 -9.23 26.24 -16.30
N HIS A 38 -9.13 27.54 -16.01
CA HIS A 38 -8.97 28.00 -14.62
C HIS A 38 -10.31 28.52 -14.08
N ASP A 39 -10.99 27.72 -13.26
CA ASP A 39 -12.28 28.07 -12.63
C ASP A 39 -12.32 27.48 -11.19
N LYS A 40 -12.00 28.32 -10.22
CA LYS A 40 -11.93 27.92 -8.80
C LYS A 40 -13.25 27.37 -8.27
N SER A 41 -14.40 27.95 -8.70
CA SER A 41 -15.70 27.48 -8.23
C SER A 41 -16.03 26.09 -8.74
N LYS A 42 -15.78 25.82 -10.02
CA LYS A 42 -15.97 24.47 -10.59
C LYS A 42 -14.97 23.47 -10.02
N ALA A 43 -13.71 23.91 -9.84
CA ALA A 43 -12.68 23.06 -9.21
C ALA A 43 -13.09 22.63 -7.80
N LEU A 44 -13.60 23.57 -6.96
CA LEU A 44 -14.05 23.24 -5.61
C LEU A 44 -15.21 22.23 -5.60
N ILE A 45 -16.19 22.40 -6.47
CA ILE A 45 -17.31 21.43 -6.58
C ILE A 45 -16.79 20.04 -6.95
N LEU A 46 -15.86 19.96 -7.92
CA LEU A 46 -15.26 18.69 -8.35
C LEU A 46 -14.43 18.06 -7.23
N LYS A 47 -13.66 18.83 -6.44
CA LYS A 47 -12.91 18.34 -5.29
C LYS A 47 -13.84 17.75 -4.20
N ILE A 48 -14.99 18.40 -3.95
CA ILE A 48 -15.99 17.88 -3.01
C ILE A 48 -16.60 16.57 -3.54
N ILE A 49 -16.94 16.50 -4.84
CA ILE A 49 -17.41 15.26 -5.48
C ILE A 49 -16.34 14.18 -5.38
N ALA A 50 -15.08 14.51 -5.66
CA ALA A 50 -13.95 13.57 -5.55
C ALA A 50 -13.82 12.99 -4.15
N LEU A 51 -13.89 13.84 -3.11
CA LEU A 51 -13.78 13.42 -1.71
C LEU A 51 -14.80 12.32 -1.37
N PHE A 52 -16.07 12.53 -1.71
CA PHE A 52 -17.12 11.54 -1.44
C PHE A 52 -17.03 10.31 -2.35
N ALA A 53 -16.76 10.49 -3.65
CA ALA A 53 -16.64 9.39 -4.60
C ALA A 53 -15.49 8.45 -4.23
N ILE A 54 -14.31 9.01 -3.91
CA ILE A 54 -13.13 8.25 -3.51
C ILE A 54 -13.37 7.55 -2.16
N LEU A 55 -13.99 8.22 -1.19
CA LEU A 55 -14.33 7.59 0.10
C LEU A 55 -15.23 6.35 -0.11
N VAL A 56 -16.27 6.48 -0.92
CA VAL A 56 -17.21 5.39 -1.19
C VAL A 56 -16.54 4.25 -1.94
N THR A 57 -15.77 4.54 -2.99
CA THR A 57 -15.05 3.52 -3.77
C THR A 57 -13.98 2.81 -2.96
N SER A 58 -13.25 3.51 -2.09
CA SER A 58 -12.29 2.93 -1.15
C SER A 58 -12.97 1.96 -0.18
N MET A 59 -14.08 2.38 0.43
CA MET A 59 -14.86 1.52 1.33
C MET A 59 -15.37 0.27 0.61
N ILE A 60 -15.91 0.41 -0.61
CA ILE A 60 -16.35 -0.73 -1.41
C ILE A 60 -15.17 -1.66 -1.71
N GLY A 61 -14.06 -1.11 -2.21
CA GLY A 61 -12.88 -1.89 -2.58
C GLY A 61 -12.36 -2.75 -1.43
N VAL A 62 -12.07 -2.14 -0.28
CA VAL A 62 -11.48 -2.86 0.85
C VAL A 62 -12.46 -3.81 1.55
N CYS A 63 -13.75 -3.48 1.56
CA CYS A 63 -14.76 -4.33 2.18
C CYS A 63 -15.19 -5.50 1.29
N LEU A 64 -15.10 -5.38 -0.04
CA LEU A 64 -15.56 -6.41 -0.98
C LEU A 64 -14.94 -7.79 -0.70
N PRO A 65 -13.63 -7.97 -0.52
CA PRO A 65 -13.05 -9.25 -0.15
C PRO A 65 -13.52 -9.78 1.21
N MET A 66 -13.82 -8.90 2.16
CA MET A 66 -14.31 -9.31 3.48
C MET A 66 -15.74 -9.87 3.42
N PHE A 67 -16.59 -9.30 2.58
CA PHE A 67 -17.94 -9.84 2.31
C PHE A 67 -17.89 -11.09 1.44
N SER A 68 -16.84 -11.30 0.67
CA SER A 68 -16.66 -12.47 -0.20
C SER A 68 -16.63 -13.80 0.58
N ARG A 69 -16.37 -13.79 1.88
CA ARG A 69 -16.50 -14.98 2.75
C ARG A 69 -17.88 -15.65 2.65
N LYS A 70 -18.93 -14.88 2.34
CA LYS A 70 -20.29 -15.39 2.14
C LYS A 70 -20.49 -16.05 0.76
N VAL A 71 -19.60 -15.77 -0.20
CA VAL A 71 -19.64 -16.31 -1.56
C VAL A 71 -18.62 -17.42 -1.68
N SER A 72 -19.08 -18.67 -1.78
CA SER A 72 -18.22 -19.87 -1.78
C SER A 72 -17.09 -19.82 -2.81
N ALA A 73 -17.30 -19.20 -3.99
CA ALA A 73 -16.30 -19.11 -5.06
C ALA A 73 -15.15 -18.12 -4.73
N LEU A 74 -15.39 -17.13 -3.88
CA LEU A 74 -14.45 -16.05 -3.53
C LEU A 74 -13.78 -16.24 -2.16
N GLN A 75 -13.94 -17.40 -1.54
CA GLN A 75 -13.29 -17.69 -0.26
C GLN A 75 -11.76 -17.83 -0.46
N PRO A 76 -10.95 -17.46 0.55
CA PRO A 76 -9.52 -17.70 0.54
C PRO A 76 -9.21 -19.15 0.19
N GLY A 77 -8.28 -19.37 -0.72
CA GLY A 77 -7.94 -20.70 -1.21
C GLY A 77 -8.75 -21.21 -2.40
N LYS A 78 -9.80 -20.53 -2.86
CA LYS A 78 -10.50 -20.86 -4.12
C LYS A 78 -9.83 -20.21 -5.34
N ASN A 79 -10.05 -20.79 -6.52
CA ASN A 79 -9.41 -20.33 -7.76
C ASN A 79 -9.81 -18.91 -8.14
N MET A 80 -11.09 -18.55 -7.98
CA MET A 80 -11.57 -17.19 -8.25
C MET A 80 -10.92 -16.15 -7.35
N PHE A 81 -10.69 -16.46 -6.07
CA PHE A 81 -9.98 -15.56 -5.16
C PHE A 81 -8.55 -15.28 -5.63
N VAL A 82 -7.84 -16.33 -6.11
CA VAL A 82 -6.47 -16.19 -6.64
C VAL A 82 -6.45 -15.28 -7.88
N ILE A 83 -7.40 -15.46 -8.80
CA ILE A 83 -7.50 -14.65 -10.03
C ILE A 83 -7.79 -13.18 -9.70
N VAL A 84 -8.74 -12.91 -8.79
CA VAL A 84 -9.08 -11.54 -8.36
C VAL A 84 -7.89 -10.88 -7.64
N LYS A 85 -7.19 -11.62 -6.78
CA LYS A 85 -5.97 -11.14 -6.12
C LYS A 85 -4.87 -10.85 -7.12
N ALA A 86 -4.66 -11.71 -8.12
CA ALA A 86 -3.69 -11.51 -9.19
C ALA A 86 -4.00 -10.25 -10.01
N PHE A 87 -5.28 -10.01 -10.34
CA PHE A 87 -5.72 -8.78 -11.00
C PHE A 87 -5.40 -7.54 -10.16
N ALA A 88 -5.77 -7.54 -8.87
CA ALA A 88 -5.48 -6.43 -7.95
C ALA A 88 -3.98 -6.18 -7.80
N SER A 89 -3.17 -7.25 -7.74
CA SER A 89 -1.71 -7.14 -7.71
C SER A 89 -1.14 -6.47 -8.97
N GLY A 90 -1.73 -6.76 -10.14
CA GLY A 90 -1.39 -6.10 -11.40
C GLY A 90 -1.71 -4.61 -11.40
N VAL A 91 -2.86 -4.22 -10.81
CA VAL A 91 -3.22 -2.80 -10.63
C VAL A 91 -2.20 -2.11 -9.71
N ILE A 92 -1.87 -2.68 -8.53
CA ILE A 92 -0.90 -2.10 -7.58
C ILE A 92 0.48 -1.94 -8.24
N LEU A 93 0.92 -2.94 -9.01
CA LEU A 93 2.19 -2.88 -9.75
C LEU A 93 2.20 -1.73 -10.75
N ALA A 94 1.14 -1.60 -11.54
CA ALA A 94 1.03 -0.52 -12.52
C ALA A 94 0.86 0.85 -11.84
N THR A 95 0.16 0.95 -10.71
CA THR A 95 0.12 2.18 -9.92
C THR A 95 1.53 2.63 -9.55
N GLY A 96 2.36 1.73 -9.03
CA GLY A 96 3.75 2.05 -8.67
C GLY A 96 4.60 2.50 -9.86
N PHE A 97 4.56 1.78 -11.00
CA PHE A 97 5.41 2.06 -12.16
C PHE A 97 4.88 3.14 -13.09
N MET A 98 3.57 3.18 -13.35
CA MET A 98 2.97 3.98 -14.41
C MET A 98 2.30 5.27 -13.91
N HIS A 99 2.18 5.43 -12.61
CA HIS A 99 1.56 6.60 -12.01
C HIS A 99 2.49 7.25 -10.98
N VAL A 100 2.82 6.57 -9.89
CA VAL A 100 3.57 7.16 -8.77
C VAL A 100 5.04 7.47 -9.13
N LEU A 101 5.69 6.57 -9.85
CA LEU A 101 7.09 6.76 -10.24
C LEU A 101 7.27 7.91 -11.27
N PRO A 102 6.44 8.03 -12.32
CA PRO A 102 6.45 9.18 -13.22
C PRO A 102 6.21 10.51 -12.50
N ASP A 103 5.23 10.59 -11.59
CA ASP A 103 4.97 11.80 -10.80
C ASP A 103 6.19 12.23 -9.98
N SER A 104 6.94 11.26 -9.45
CA SER A 104 8.20 11.55 -8.76
C SER A 104 9.26 12.12 -9.71
N PHE A 105 9.36 11.59 -10.95
CA PHE A 105 10.28 12.13 -11.95
C PHE A 105 9.91 13.57 -12.29
N ASP A 106 8.65 13.85 -12.56
CA ASP A 106 8.16 15.19 -12.91
C ASP A 106 8.45 16.21 -11.80
N CYS A 107 8.28 15.82 -10.54
CA CYS A 107 8.62 16.68 -9.41
C CYS A 107 10.13 16.93 -9.29
N LEU A 108 10.96 15.87 -9.30
CA LEU A 108 12.39 15.95 -8.98
C LEU A 108 13.26 16.40 -10.15
N THR A 109 12.74 16.40 -11.39
CA THR A 109 13.42 16.95 -12.57
C THR A 109 12.80 18.26 -13.06
N SER A 110 11.94 18.88 -12.27
CA SER A 110 11.30 20.14 -12.59
C SER A 110 12.31 21.26 -12.82
N GLU A 111 12.06 22.10 -13.83
CA GLU A 111 12.85 23.32 -14.10
C GLU A 111 12.86 24.30 -12.92
N CYS A 112 11.94 24.13 -11.96
CA CYS A 112 11.86 24.93 -10.74
C CYS A 112 12.91 24.55 -9.68
N LEU A 113 13.61 23.43 -9.87
CA LEU A 113 14.68 23.00 -8.98
C LEU A 113 16.07 23.42 -9.51
N PRO A 114 17.04 23.65 -8.61
CA PRO A 114 18.41 23.90 -9.04
C PRO A 114 18.95 22.75 -9.88
N GLU A 115 19.71 23.04 -10.93
CA GLU A 115 20.27 21.99 -11.78
C GLU A 115 21.15 21.00 -10.97
N HIS A 116 21.89 21.50 -9.99
CA HIS A 116 22.65 20.71 -9.04
C HIS A 116 21.96 20.72 -7.65
N PRO A 117 21.72 19.52 -7.02
CA PRO A 117 22.05 18.17 -7.48
C PRO A 117 20.94 17.48 -8.30
N TRP A 118 19.76 18.11 -8.48
CA TRP A 118 18.51 17.46 -8.83
C TRP A 118 18.49 16.89 -10.25
N SER A 119 19.04 17.59 -11.24
CA SER A 119 19.09 17.05 -12.62
C SER A 119 20.29 16.13 -12.88
N LYS A 120 21.31 16.12 -12.02
CA LYS A 120 22.53 15.31 -12.22
C LYS A 120 22.47 13.94 -11.57
N PHE A 121 21.77 13.81 -10.45
CA PHE A 121 21.64 12.55 -9.73
C PHE A 121 20.21 11.99 -9.89
N PRO A 122 20.05 10.72 -10.22
CA PRO A 122 18.72 10.10 -10.43
C PRO A 122 18.00 9.81 -9.10
N PHE A 123 17.59 10.85 -8.37
CA PHE A 123 16.98 10.74 -7.03
C PHE A 123 15.75 9.83 -7.02
N THR A 124 14.87 9.94 -8.01
CA THR A 124 13.65 9.13 -8.09
C THR A 124 13.97 7.64 -8.04
N THR A 125 14.82 7.15 -8.93
CA THR A 125 15.18 5.73 -9.00
C THR A 125 16.00 5.29 -7.81
N PHE A 126 16.89 6.15 -7.30
CA PHE A 126 17.69 5.85 -6.12
C PHE A 126 16.82 5.68 -4.89
N VAL A 127 15.89 6.60 -4.63
CA VAL A 127 14.98 6.54 -3.45
C VAL A 127 14.00 5.38 -3.59
N ALA A 128 13.47 5.13 -4.79
CA ALA A 128 12.59 3.97 -5.04
C ALA A 128 13.33 2.65 -4.77
N MET A 129 14.57 2.50 -5.27
CA MET A 129 15.40 1.33 -4.99
C MET A 129 15.68 1.18 -3.49
N LEU A 130 16.08 2.28 -2.82
CA LEU A 130 16.36 2.27 -1.39
C LEU A 130 15.11 1.87 -0.59
N SER A 131 13.95 2.42 -0.93
CA SER A 131 12.68 2.07 -0.30
C SER A 131 12.32 0.60 -0.48
N ALA A 132 12.51 0.03 -1.69
CA ALA A 132 12.30 -1.39 -1.94
C ALA A 132 13.23 -2.27 -1.09
N VAL A 133 14.51 -1.91 -0.98
CA VAL A 133 15.49 -2.64 -0.15
C VAL A 133 15.15 -2.52 1.35
N LEU A 134 14.76 -1.33 1.81
CA LEU A 134 14.32 -1.14 3.20
C LEU A 134 13.06 -1.96 3.51
N THR A 135 12.12 -2.05 2.57
CA THR A 135 10.93 -2.89 2.71
C THR A 135 11.31 -4.36 2.82
N LEU A 136 12.22 -4.86 1.98
CA LEU A 136 12.77 -6.22 2.08
C LEU A 136 13.43 -6.46 3.45
N MET A 137 14.18 -5.48 3.95
CA MET A 137 14.80 -5.58 5.28
C MET A 137 13.77 -5.68 6.39
N VAL A 138 12.73 -4.84 6.37
CA VAL A 138 11.63 -4.87 7.35
C VAL A 138 10.92 -6.21 7.32
N ASP A 139 10.60 -6.72 6.14
CA ASP A 139 9.93 -8.01 5.96
C ASP A 139 10.81 -9.16 6.50
N SER A 140 12.07 -9.22 6.09
CA SER A 140 13.04 -10.23 6.53
C SER A 140 13.27 -10.21 8.05
N PHE A 141 13.47 -9.02 8.65
CA PHE A 141 13.67 -8.91 10.10
C PHE A 141 12.41 -9.25 10.89
N SER A 142 11.24 -8.86 10.40
CA SER A 142 9.97 -9.20 11.03
C SER A 142 9.76 -10.71 11.09
N MET A 143 10.02 -11.40 9.98
CA MET A 143 9.95 -12.87 9.93
C MET A 143 10.96 -13.53 10.86
N SER A 144 12.22 -13.05 10.88
CA SER A 144 13.28 -13.59 11.74
C SER A 144 12.97 -13.38 13.23
N HIS A 145 12.47 -12.21 13.60
CA HIS A 145 12.12 -11.90 15.00
C HIS A 145 10.98 -12.78 15.51
N TYR A 146 9.98 -12.98 14.67
CA TYR A 146 8.82 -13.79 15.06
C TYR A 146 9.15 -15.28 15.13
N ARG A 147 9.95 -15.79 14.21
CA ARG A 147 10.42 -17.18 14.29
C ARG A 147 11.14 -17.44 15.63
N LYS A 148 11.98 -16.50 16.05
CA LYS A 148 12.61 -16.57 17.40
C LYS A 148 11.57 -16.50 18.53
N TYR A 149 10.51 -15.73 18.36
CA TYR A 149 9.43 -15.63 19.35
C TYR A 149 8.66 -16.96 19.47
N LEU A 150 8.31 -17.58 18.34
CA LEU A 150 7.62 -18.89 18.34
C LEU A 150 8.46 -19.99 18.98
N VAL A 151 9.75 -20.09 18.64
CA VAL A 151 10.67 -21.05 19.25
C VAL A 151 10.75 -20.85 20.77
N ARG A 152 10.86 -19.61 21.24
CA ARG A 152 10.87 -19.31 22.68
C ARG A 152 9.55 -19.64 23.37
N ARG A 153 8.43 -19.50 22.66
CA ARG A 153 7.10 -19.82 23.20
C ARG A 153 6.89 -21.33 23.29
N ALA A 154 7.33 -22.08 22.28
CA ALA A 154 7.32 -23.54 22.30
C ALA A 154 8.17 -24.09 23.47
N ALA A 155 9.40 -23.62 23.62
CA ALA A 155 10.28 -24.01 24.74
C ALA A 155 9.67 -23.74 26.13
N ARG A 156 8.95 -22.62 26.30
CA ARG A 156 8.25 -22.34 27.59
C ARG A 156 7.03 -23.24 27.80
N GLY A 157 6.33 -23.60 26.73
CA GLY A 157 5.18 -24.52 26.80
C GLY A 157 5.60 -25.92 27.26
N GLU A 158 6.74 -26.41 26.76
CA GLU A 158 7.33 -27.68 27.20
C GLU A 158 7.77 -27.66 28.69
N ASP A 159 8.29 -26.52 29.15
CA ASP A 159 8.67 -26.36 30.58
C ASP A 159 7.45 -26.36 31.52
N GLU A 160 6.31 -25.78 31.10
CA GLU A 160 5.05 -25.78 31.86
C GLU A 160 4.36 -27.16 31.86
N GLU A 161 4.44 -27.91 30.75
CA GLU A 161 3.88 -29.26 30.63
C GLU A 161 4.71 -30.27 31.41
N ASN A 162 6.04 -30.17 31.37
CA ASN A 162 6.97 -30.96 32.21
C ASN A 162 6.81 -30.66 33.71
N ALA A 163 6.57 -29.39 34.06
CA ALA A 163 6.33 -29.01 35.45
C ALA A 163 5.00 -29.57 36.01
N LYS A 164 3.97 -29.72 35.18
CA LYS A 164 2.72 -30.34 35.56
C LYS A 164 2.77 -31.86 35.62
N ASN A 165 3.57 -32.49 34.78
CA ASN A 165 3.73 -33.95 34.74
C ASN A 165 4.74 -34.48 35.80
N SER A 166 5.56 -33.64 36.40
CA SER A 166 6.51 -34.04 37.47
C SER A 166 5.85 -34.37 38.82
N SER A 167 4.51 -34.21 38.92
CA SER A 167 3.75 -34.56 40.14
C SER A 167 3.02 -35.90 40.09
N SER A 168 3.23 -36.73 39.08
CA SER A 168 2.58 -38.05 38.99
C SER A 168 3.48 -39.05 38.30
N GLN A 169 4.08 -39.89 39.18
CA GLN A 169 4.58 -41.26 38.96
C GLN A 169 5.35 -41.67 37.71
N ILE A 170 6.48 -42.26 38.03
CA ILE A 170 7.44 -43.04 37.24
C ILE A 170 6.77 -44.27 36.61
N GLU A 171 6.86 -44.44 35.30
CA GLU A 171 7.02 -45.72 34.64
C GLU A 171 7.72 -45.53 33.29
N PRO A 172 8.65 -46.43 32.89
CA PRO A 172 9.42 -46.29 31.64
C PRO A 172 8.85 -47.17 30.56
N PHE A 173 8.48 -46.65 29.43
CA PHE A 173 8.61 -47.37 28.15
C PHE A 173 8.42 -46.41 26.97
N GLY A 174 9.31 -46.48 25.99
CA GLY A 174 9.42 -45.62 24.85
C GLY A 174 8.25 -45.72 23.88
N HIS A 175 8.04 -44.65 23.17
CA HIS A 175 7.60 -44.69 21.74
C HIS A 175 7.87 -43.30 21.10
N GLY A 176 8.39 -43.36 19.89
CA GLY A 176 8.72 -42.20 19.09
C GLY A 176 7.51 -41.30 18.84
N HIS A 177 7.64 -40.06 19.25
CA HIS A 177 6.68 -39.03 18.93
C HIS A 177 6.90 -38.50 17.51
N ASP A 178 5.83 -38.51 16.74
CA ASP A 178 5.75 -38.03 15.38
C ASP A 178 6.19 -36.56 15.26
N ILE A 179 7.39 -36.33 14.78
CA ILE A 179 7.96 -35.01 14.41
C ILE A 179 7.11 -34.28 13.34
N LYS A 180 6.19 -34.98 12.71
CA LYS A 180 5.34 -34.41 11.61
C LYS A 180 4.28 -33.41 12.04
N THR A 181 3.89 -33.34 13.31
CA THR A 181 2.82 -32.44 13.79
C THR A 181 3.36 -31.06 14.12
N GLU A 182 4.61 -30.94 14.53
CA GLU A 182 5.24 -29.66 14.91
C GLU A 182 5.66 -28.84 13.69
N GLU A 183 6.20 -29.48 12.64
CA GLU A 183 6.54 -28.79 11.36
C GLU A 183 5.31 -28.16 10.68
N GLY A 184 4.15 -28.79 10.76
CA GLY A 184 2.93 -28.29 10.14
C GLY A 184 2.26 -27.12 10.87
N LEU A 185 2.43 -27.01 12.18
CA LEU A 185 1.94 -25.91 13.01
C LEU A 185 2.83 -24.66 12.86
N ASP A 186 4.14 -24.84 12.81
CA ASP A 186 5.12 -23.77 12.64
C ASP A 186 4.99 -23.11 11.26
N ASP A 187 4.67 -23.88 10.19
CA ASP A 187 4.49 -23.36 8.83
C ASP A 187 3.22 -22.49 8.73
N LYS A 188 2.10 -22.88 9.34
CA LYS A 188 0.86 -22.09 9.35
C LYS A 188 1.00 -20.77 10.09
N ASP A 189 1.62 -20.80 11.26
CA ASP A 189 1.84 -19.60 12.07
C ASP A 189 2.81 -18.65 11.37
N SER A 190 3.83 -19.17 10.70
CA SER A 190 4.78 -18.41 9.89
C SER A 190 4.10 -17.74 8.70
N GLN A 191 3.21 -18.45 7.98
CA GLN A 191 2.42 -17.89 6.89
C GLN A 191 1.43 -16.83 7.37
N LEU A 192 0.75 -17.04 8.48
CA LEU A 192 -0.18 -16.07 9.05
C LEU A 192 0.53 -14.77 9.43
N LEU A 193 1.73 -14.88 10.01
CA LEU A 193 2.54 -13.71 10.30
C LEU A 193 2.91 -12.96 9.04
N ARG A 194 3.40 -13.67 8.02
CA ARG A 194 3.74 -13.06 6.74
C ARG A 194 2.58 -12.26 6.19
N TYR A 195 1.37 -12.81 6.16
CA TYR A 195 0.17 -12.08 5.73
C TYR A 195 -0.10 -10.84 6.58
N ARG A 196 0.19 -10.88 7.88
CA ARG A 196 0.03 -9.71 8.77
C ARG A 196 1.05 -8.62 8.48
N VAL A 197 2.31 -8.98 8.29
CA VAL A 197 3.37 -8.02 7.91
C VAL A 197 3.05 -7.39 6.56
N VAL A 198 2.76 -8.22 5.56
CA VAL A 198 2.39 -7.79 4.20
C VAL A 198 1.21 -6.81 4.23
N ALA A 199 0.13 -7.12 4.95
CA ALA A 199 -1.03 -6.23 5.03
C ALA A 199 -0.68 -4.87 5.66
N GLN A 200 0.15 -4.82 6.70
CA GLN A 200 0.53 -3.58 7.38
C GLN A 200 1.50 -2.73 6.55
N VAL A 201 2.46 -3.35 5.89
CA VAL A 201 3.44 -2.65 5.06
C VAL A 201 2.78 -2.12 3.78
N LEU A 202 1.90 -2.92 3.16
CA LEU A 202 1.11 -2.49 2.01
C LEU A 202 0.21 -1.29 2.39
N GLU A 203 -0.50 -1.36 3.52
CA GLU A 203 -1.31 -0.24 4.01
C GLU A 203 -0.46 1.03 4.19
N LEU A 204 0.73 0.91 4.77
CA LEU A 204 1.63 2.06 4.95
C LEU A 204 2.00 2.72 3.61
N GLY A 205 2.34 1.93 2.60
CA GLY A 205 2.68 2.43 1.27
C GLY A 205 1.52 3.15 0.60
N ILE A 206 0.34 2.54 0.65
CA ILE A 206 -0.88 3.12 0.11
C ILE A 206 -1.25 4.42 0.85
N VAL A 207 -1.14 4.44 2.18
CA VAL A 207 -1.43 5.63 3.00
C VAL A 207 -0.54 6.82 2.62
N VAL A 208 0.77 6.59 2.47
CA VAL A 208 1.71 7.66 2.07
C VAL A 208 1.34 8.20 0.69
N HIS A 209 1.18 7.32 -0.30
CA HIS A 209 0.76 7.69 -1.65
C HIS A 209 -0.58 8.44 -1.65
N SER A 210 -1.58 7.91 -0.94
CA SER A 210 -2.93 8.48 -0.87
C SER A 210 -2.97 9.90 -0.30
N VAL A 211 -2.14 10.21 0.71
CA VAL A 211 -2.04 11.58 1.24
C VAL A 211 -1.45 12.52 0.19
N VAL A 212 -0.38 12.10 -0.47
CA VAL A 212 0.32 12.93 -1.47
C VAL A 212 -0.58 13.25 -2.66
N ILE A 213 -1.21 12.23 -3.25
CA ILE A 213 -2.10 12.44 -4.41
C ILE A 213 -3.38 13.21 -4.03
N GLY A 214 -3.91 12.96 -2.82
CA GLY A 214 -5.04 13.73 -2.29
C GLY A 214 -4.70 15.19 -2.10
N LEU A 215 -3.51 15.49 -1.55
CA LEU A 215 -3.02 16.86 -1.36
C LEU A 215 -2.88 17.59 -2.70
N SER A 216 -2.25 16.97 -3.68
CA SER A 216 -2.07 17.52 -5.04
C SER A 216 -3.42 17.80 -5.71
N MET A 217 -4.36 16.85 -5.70
CA MET A 217 -5.71 17.09 -6.22
C MET A 217 -6.44 18.20 -5.47
N GLY A 218 -6.31 18.26 -4.15
CA GLY A 218 -6.94 19.28 -3.30
C GLY A 218 -6.39 20.69 -3.55
N ALA A 219 -5.10 20.82 -3.89
CA ALA A 219 -4.46 22.10 -4.21
C ALA A 219 -4.76 22.57 -5.64
N SER A 220 -5.00 21.67 -6.60
CA SER A 220 -5.22 21.99 -8.03
C SER A 220 -6.46 22.85 -8.27
N ASP A 221 -6.35 23.93 -9.05
CA ASP A 221 -7.46 24.81 -9.45
C ASP A 221 -7.91 24.60 -10.91
N ASN A 222 -7.50 23.48 -11.54
CA ASN A 222 -7.79 23.16 -12.93
C ASN A 222 -8.88 22.10 -13.06
N PRO A 223 -10.15 22.45 -13.40
CA PRO A 223 -11.24 21.49 -13.56
C PRO A 223 -11.01 20.45 -14.67
N CYS A 224 -10.22 20.80 -15.71
CA CYS A 224 -9.96 19.91 -16.84
C CYS A 224 -9.03 18.75 -16.45
N THR A 225 -8.12 18.98 -15.49
CA THR A 225 -7.26 17.93 -14.91
C THR A 225 -8.01 17.14 -13.83
N ILE A 226 -8.78 17.82 -12.96
CA ILE A 226 -9.48 17.17 -11.86
C ILE A 226 -10.50 16.13 -12.34
N ARG A 227 -11.26 16.39 -13.43
CA ARG A 227 -12.30 15.47 -13.89
C ARG A 227 -11.81 14.09 -14.27
N PRO A 228 -10.82 13.91 -15.17
CA PRO A 228 -10.31 12.59 -15.50
C PRO A 228 -9.58 11.95 -14.31
N LEU A 229 -8.92 12.77 -13.48
CA LEU A 229 -8.22 12.29 -12.28
C LEU A 229 -9.19 11.66 -11.27
N ILE A 230 -10.42 12.19 -11.10
CA ILE A 230 -11.44 11.56 -10.24
C ILE A 230 -11.73 10.12 -10.70
N ALA A 231 -11.93 9.90 -11.98
CA ALA A 231 -12.23 8.57 -12.52
C ALA A 231 -11.05 7.62 -12.32
N ALA A 232 -9.82 8.07 -12.61
CA ALA A 232 -8.61 7.30 -12.41
C ALA A 232 -8.40 6.93 -10.93
N LEU A 233 -8.55 7.90 -10.02
CA LEU A 233 -8.42 7.69 -8.57
C LEU A 233 -9.50 6.74 -8.02
N CYS A 234 -10.75 6.86 -8.46
CA CYS A 234 -11.79 5.92 -8.07
C CYS A 234 -11.48 4.49 -8.54
N PHE A 235 -10.96 4.34 -9.76
CA PHE A 235 -10.60 3.05 -10.32
C PHE A 235 -9.47 2.40 -9.51
N HIS A 236 -8.33 3.07 -9.35
CA HIS A 236 -7.21 2.47 -8.67
C HIS A 236 -7.51 2.26 -7.18
N GLN A 237 -8.19 3.18 -6.53
CA GLN A 237 -8.55 3.07 -5.13
C GLN A 237 -9.49 1.88 -4.85
N LEU A 238 -10.40 1.58 -5.79
CA LEU A 238 -11.24 0.38 -5.73
C LEU A 238 -10.41 -0.90 -5.74
N PHE A 239 -9.47 -1.01 -6.68
CA PHE A 239 -8.67 -2.23 -6.86
C PHE A 239 -7.51 -2.36 -5.88
N GLU A 240 -6.87 -1.26 -5.49
CA GLU A 240 -5.94 -1.25 -4.35
C GLU A 240 -6.64 -1.70 -3.06
N GLY A 241 -7.86 -1.20 -2.84
CA GLY A 241 -8.70 -1.65 -1.74
C GLY A 241 -9.00 -3.15 -1.79
N MET A 242 -9.31 -3.70 -2.97
CA MET A 242 -9.48 -5.15 -3.12
C MET A 242 -8.19 -5.93 -2.81
N GLY A 243 -7.04 -5.44 -3.23
CA GLY A 243 -5.73 -6.03 -2.90
C GLY A 243 -5.48 -6.03 -1.39
N LEU A 244 -5.59 -4.87 -0.77
CA LEU A 244 -5.41 -4.72 0.68
C LEU A 244 -6.44 -5.52 1.47
N GLY A 245 -7.72 -5.48 1.10
CA GLY A 245 -8.80 -6.25 1.73
C GLY A 245 -8.57 -7.76 1.64
N GLY A 246 -7.99 -8.23 0.54
CA GLY A 246 -7.56 -9.61 0.37
C GLY A 246 -6.45 -9.99 1.36
N CYS A 247 -5.44 -9.12 1.54
CA CYS A 247 -4.37 -9.31 2.53
C CYS A 247 -4.90 -9.28 3.96
N ILE A 248 -5.79 -8.33 4.30
CA ILE A 248 -6.46 -8.25 5.61
C ILE A 248 -7.27 -9.51 5.90
N LEU A 249 -7.92 -10.08 4.89
CA LEU A 249 -8.69 -11.31 5.02
C LEU A 249 -7.79 -12.51 5.33
N GLN A 250 -6.64 -12.64 4.63
CA GLN A 250 -5.65 -13.69 4.84
C GLN A 250 -4.90 -13.55 6.18
N ALA A 251 -4.71 -12.33 6.65
CA ALA A 251 -4.03 -12.04 7.93
C ALA A 251 -4.84 -12.43 9.18
N GLU A 252 -6.11 -12.81 9.03
CA GLU A 252 -6.99 -13.26 10.12
C GLU A 252 -7.01 -12.32 11.34
N TYR A 253 -6.98 -11.02 11.10
CA TYR A 253 -7.04 -10.02 12.16
C TYR A 253 -8.37 -10.04 12.90
N GLY A 254 -8.37 -9.66 14.18
CA GLY A 254 -9.58 -9.39 14.93
C GLY A 254 -10.34 -8.17 14.39
N MET A 255 -11.63 -8.08 14.67
CA MET A 255 -12.53 -7.04 14.12
C MET A 255 -12.04 -5.60 14.35
N LYS A 256 -11.47 -5.31 15.52
CA LYS A 256 -10.93 -3.97 15.83
C LYS A 256 -9.80 -3.57 14.88
N MET A 257 -8.86 -4.49 14.60
CA MET A 257 -7.74 -4.23 13.69
C MET A 257 -8.23 -4.07 12.25
N LYS A 258 -9.14 -4.94 11.79
CA LYS A 258 -9.78 -4.82 10.47
C LYS A 258 -10.45 -3.47 10.28
N ALA A 259 -11.28 -3.06 11.23
CA ALA A 259 -11.97 -1.76 11.18
C ALA A 259 -10.99 -0.59 11.16
N THR A 260 -9.88 -0.68 11.91
CA THR A 260 -8.83 0.34 11.92
C THR A 260 -8.17 0.45 10.54
N MET A 261 -7.76 -0.66 9.93
CA MET A 261 -7.13 -0.67 8.60
C MET A 261 -8.08 -0.16 7.52
N VAL A 262 -9.34 -0.61 7.53
CA VAL A 262 -10.38 -0.11 6.62
C VAL A 262 -10.57 1.39 6.75
N PHE A 263 -10.61 1.90 7.99
CA PHE A 263 -10.76 3.33 8.24
C PHE A 263 -9.57 4.13 7.70
N PHE A 264 -8.35 3.74 8.02
CA PHE A 264 -7.16 4.46 7.55
C PHE A 264 -7.07 4.44 6.03
N PHE A 265 -7.20 3.29 5.39
CA PHE A 265 -7.21 3.17 3.94
C PHE A 265 -8.26 4.08 3.29
N SER A 266 -9.51 4.06 3.80
CA SER A 266 -10.61 4.78 3.16
C SER A 266 -10.58 6.29 3.43
N ALA A 267 -10.10 6.73 4.60
CA ALA A 267 -10.12 8.14 5.00
C ALA A 267 -8.91 8.93 4.50
N THR A 268 -7.82 8.27 4.11
CA THR A 268 -6.53 8.95 3.88
C THR A 268 -6.55 9.83 2.64
N THR A 269 -7.03 9.35 1.50
CA THR A 269 -7.14 10.18 0.27
C THR A 269 -8.13 11.33 0.45
N PRO A 270 -9.36 11.12 0.97
CA PRO A 270 -10.27 12.22 1.32
C PRO A 270 -9.66 13.25 2.28
N PHE A 271 -8.90 12.81 3.27
CA PHE A 271 -8.18 13.68 4.18
C PHE A 271 -7.12 14.53 3.44
N GLY A 272 -6.34 13.90 2.54
CA GLY A 272 -5.39 14.59 1.68
C GLY A 272 -6.06 15.67 0.83
N ILE A 273 -7.21 15.36 0.20
CA ILE A 273 -7.98 16.34 -0.59
C ILE A 273 -8.45 17.52 0.29
N ALA A 274 -9.02 17.22 1.46
CA ALA A 274 -9.47 18.27 2.39
C ALA A 274 -8.30 19.15 2.85
N LEU A 275 -7.16 18.56 3.14
CA LEU A 275 -5.93 19.27 3.50
C LEU A 275 -5.43 20.15 2.35
N GLY A 276 -5.42 19.64 1.11
CA GLY A 276 -5.05 20.38 -0.09
C GLY A 276 -5.97 21.58 -0.34
N ILE A 277 -7.29 21.42 -0.14
CA ILE A 277 -8.24 22.54 -0.22
C ILE A 277 -7.92 23.60 0.85
N ALA A 278 -7.68 23.20 2.08
CA ALA A 278 -7.38 24.11 3.18
C ALA A 278 -6.06 24.87 2.97
N LEU A 279 -5.07 24.21 2.40
CA LEU A 279 -3.74 24.78 2.16
C LEU A 279 -3.61 25.47 0.79
N SER A 280 -4.62 25.41 -0.08
CA SER A 280 -4.58 25.93 -1.46
C SER A 280 -4.23 27.42 -1.58
N HIS A 281 -4.41 28.21 -0.50
CA HIS A 281 -4.01 29.63 -0.45
C HIS A 281 -2.56 29.86 -0.04
N ILE A 282 -1.92 28.87 0.57
CA ILE A 282 -0.57 28.95 1.14
C ILE A 282 0.38 28.02 0.38
N TYR A 283 -0.13 26.87 -0.04
CA TYR A 283 0.63 25.83 -0.74
C TYR A 283 0.73 26.16 -2.24
N SER A 284 1.94 26.16 -2.76
CA SER A 284 2.22 26.25 -4.19
C SER A 284 2.85 24.95 -4.67
N ASP A 285 2.19 24.26 -5.60
CA ASP A 285 2.69 23.01 -6.20
C ASP A 285 4.06 23.18 -6.86
N ASN A 286 4.42 24.38 -7.26
CA ASN A 286 5.67 24.71 -7.93
C ASN A 286 6.75 25.27 -6.98
N SER A 287 6.53 25.27 -5.65
CA SER A 287 7.60 25.65 -4.73
C SER A 287 8.69 24.56 -4.72
N PRO A 288 9.99 24.93 -4.73
CA PRO A 288 11.09 23.95 -4.72
C PRO A 288 10.96 22.94 -3.59
N THR A 289 10.60 23.38 -2.38
CA THR A 289 10.41 22.49 -1.22
C THR A 289 9.25 21.51 -1.42
N ALA A 290 8.11 21.96 -1.97
CA ALA A 290 6.99 21.08 -2.25
C ALA A 290 7.37 20.01 -3.30
N LEU A 291 8.02 20.42 -4.39
CA LEU A 291 8.49 19.49 -5.43
C LEU A 291 9.44 18.43 -4.89
N ILE A 292 10.42 18.83 -4.06
CA ILE A 292 11.38 17.90 -3.44
C ILE A 292 10.65 16.91 -2.54
N VAL A 293 9.81 17.40 -1.64
CA VAL A 293 9.13 16.56 -0.65
C VAL A 293 8.16 15.60 -1.33
N VAL A 294 7.29 16.10 -2.21
CA VAL A 294 6.33 15.28 -2.95
C VAL A 294 7.05 14.26 -3.83
N GLY A 295 8.08 14.70 -4.53
CA GLY A 295 8.87 13.82 -5.40
C GLY A 295 9.57 12.68 -4.63
N LEU A 296 10.21 12.99 -3.48
CA LEU A 296 10.86 11.97 -2.65
C LEU A 296 9.85 10.98 -2.01
N LEU A 297 8.70 11.49 -1.59
CA LEU A 297 7.63 10.65 -1.02
C LEU A 297 7.02 9.74 -2.09
N ASN A 298 6.78 10.26 -3.30
CA ASN A 298 6.32 9.44 -4.43
C ASN A 298 7.37 8.39 -4.81
N ALA A 299 8.66 8.75 -4.88
CA ALA A 299 9.72 7.77 -5.12
C ALA A 299 9.73 6.64 -4.10
N ALA A 300 9.67 6.99 -2.81
CA ALA A 300 9.64 6.01 -1.73
C ALA A 300 8.39 5.12 -1.78
N SER A 301 7.22 5.72 -2.05
CA SER A 301 5.96 5.00 -2.20
C SER A 301 5.98 4.06 -3.41
N ALA A 302 6.51 4.51 -4.57
CA ALA A 302 6.65 3.66 -5.75
C ALA A 302 7.53 2.43 -5.49
N GLY A 303 8.68 2.62 -4.82
CA GLY A 303 9.57 1.51 -4.47
C GLY A 303 8.89 0.49 -3.55
N LEU A 304 8.14 0.96 -2.55
CA LEU A 304 7.39 0.13 -1.63
C LEU A 304 6.26 -0.63 -2.33
N LEU A 305 5.42 0.06 -3.12
CA LEU A 305 4.32 -0.56 -3.86
C LEU A 305 4.82 -1.61 -4.86
N ASN A 306 5.91 -1.32 -5.58
CA ASN A 306 6.50 -2.26 -6.54
C ASN A 306 7.07 -3.50 -5.86
N TYR A 307 7.76 -3.34 -4.72
CA TYR A 307 8.22 -4.48 -3.92
C TYR A 307 7.06 -5.34 -3.46
N MET A 308 6.03 -4.72 -2.85
CA MET A 308 4.87 -5.42 -2.33
C MET A 308 4.11 -6.17 -3.43
N ALA A 309 3.90 -5.53 -4.59
CA ALA A 309 3.22 -6.17 -5.72
C ALA A 309 4.00 -7.37 -6.25
N LEU A 310 5.31 -7.21 -6.48
CA LEU A 310 6.13 -8.25 -7.09
C LEU A 310 6.48 -9.37 -6.12
N VAL A 311 6.90 -9.05 -4.90
CA VAL A 311 7.45 -10.03 -3.95
C VAL A 311 6.35 -10.63 -3.08
N ASP A 312 5.57 -9.79 -2.43
CA ASP A 312 4.63 -10.26 -1.41
C ASP A 312 3.29 -10.72 -1.98
N LEU A 313 2.87 -10.16 -3.11
CA LEU A 313 1.62 -10.57 -3.74
C LEU A 313 1.87 -11.57 -4.89
N LEU A 314 2.65 -11.19 -5.90
CA LEU A 314 2.83 -12.03 -7.09
C LEU A 314 3.76 -13.21 -6.84
N ALA A 315 5.00 -12.97 -6.39
CA ALA A 315 5.94 -14.07 -6.19
C ALA A 315 5.44 -15.06 -5.14
N ALA A 316 4.83 -14.58 -4.05
CA ALA A 316 4.27 -15.44 -3.01
C ALA A 316 3.18 -16.39 -3.54
N ASP A 317 2.31 -15.91 -4.43
CA ASP A 317 1.24 -16.73 -5.00
C ASP A 317 1.78 -17.61 -6.14
N PHE A 318 2.57 -17.07 -7.08
CA PHE A 318 3.05 -17.78 -8.27
C PHE A 318 4.13 -18.83 -7.96
N MET A 319 4.94 -18.64 -6.91
CA MET A 319 5.88 -19.65 -6.42
C MET A 319 5.24 -20.63 -5.43
N GLY A 320 3.98 -20.39 -5.05
CA GLY A 320 3.23 -21.27 -4.16
C GLY A 320 2.81 -22.57 -4.85
N THR A 321 2.71 -23.63 -4.07
CA THR A 321 2.39 -25.00 -4.55
C THR A 321 1.06 -25.07 -5.31
N LYS A 322 0.10 -24.22 -4.95
CA LYS A 322 -1.23 -24.21 -5.57
C LYS A 322 -1.22 -23.79 -7.05
N LEU A 323 -0.50 -22.71 -7.40
CA LEU A 323 -0.38 -22.28 -8.79
C LEU A 323 0.56 -23.17 -9.57
N GLN A 324 1.66 -23.62 -8.96
CA GLN A 324 2.61 -24.53 -9.61
C GLN A 324 2.00 -25.89 -9.96
N ALA A 325 1.05 -26.38 -9.16
CA ALA A 325 0.34 -27.63 -9.43
C ALA A 325 -0.75 -27.49 -10.52
N ASN A 326 -1.14 -26.26 -10.92
CA ASN A 326 -2.25 -26.03 -11.86
C ASN A 326 -1.89 -24.99 -12.93
N VAL A 327 -1.31 -25.44 -14.03
CA VAL A 327 -0.86 -24.58 -15.15
C VAL A 327 -2.01 -23.72 -15.73
N LYS A 328 -3.24 -24.26 -15.82
CA LYS A 328 -4.39 -23.47 -16.32
C LYS A 328 -4.71 -22.30 -15.40
N LEU A 329 -4.73 -22.53 -14.08
CA LEU A 329 -4.94 -21.46 -13.10
C LEU A 329 -3.80 -20.44 -13.13
N GLN A 330 -2.56 -20.91 -13.28
CA GLN A 330 -1.39 -20.06 -13.40
C GLN A 330 -1.46 -19.15 -14.63
N MET A 331 -1.81 -19.68 -15.80
CA MET A 331 -1.99 -18.88 -17.02
C MET A 331 -3.12 -17.86 -16.87
N LEU A 332 -4.26 -18.26 -16.29
CA LEU A 332 -5.37 -17.36 -16.04
C LEU A 332 -4.98 -16.22 -15.08
N SER A 333 -4.16 -16.53 -14.08
CA SER A 333 -3.64 -15.54 -13.14
C SER A 333 -2.67 -14.55 -13.81
N TYR A 334 -1.78 -15.01 -14.71
CA TYR A 334 -0.95 -14.10 -15.51
C TYR A 334 -1.78 -13.17 -16.39
N ILE A 335 -2.81 -13.70 -17.05
CA ILE A 335 -3.75 -12.90 -17.85
C ILE A 335 -4.43 -11.87 -16.95
N ALA A 336 -4.88 -12.24 -15.76
CA ALA A 336 -5.49 -11.32 -14.81
C ALA A 336 -4.53 -10.21 -14.36
N VAL A 337 -3.26 -10.52 -14.07
CA VAL A 337 -2.21 -9.51 -13.77
C VAL A 337 -2.07 -8.52 -14.92
N LEU A 338 -1.95 -9.03 -16.16
CA LEU A 338 -1.80 -8.17 -17.34
C LEU A 338 -3.02 -7.29 -17.59
N PHE A 339 -4.23 -7.80 -17.35
CA PHE A 339 -5.45 -7.00 -17.44
C PHE A 339 -5.52 -5.93 -16.33
N GLY A 340 -5.13 -6.26 -15.11
CA GLY A 340 -5.04 -5.29 -14.02
C GLY A 340 -4.03 -4.19 -14.31
N ALA A 341 -2.83 -4.58 -14.71
CA ALA A 341 -1.77 -3.64 -15.08
C ALA A 341 -2.15 -2.80 -16.30
N GLY A 342 -2.72 -3.42 -17.35
CA GLY A 342 -3.19 -2.73 -18.55
C GLY A 342 -4.30 -1.73 -18.26
N GLY A 343 -5.29 -2.10 -17.44
CA GLY A 343 -6.36 -1.20 -17.01
C GLY A 343 -5.82 0.04 -16.31
N MET A 344 -4.91 -0.12 -15.35
CA MET A 344 -4.28 1.00 -14.66
C MET A 344 -3.39 1.84 -15.58
N SER A 345 -2.64 1.21 -16.50
CA SER A 345 -1.81 1.92 -17.47
C SER A 345 -2.64 2.79 -18.41
N VAL A 346 -3.82 2.31 -18.84
CA VAL A 346 -4.76 3.12 -19.63
C VAL A 346 -5.27 4.31 -18.83
N MET A 347 -5.59 4.13 -17.55
CA MET A 347 -6.06 5.23 -16.71
C MET A 347 -4.96 6.28 -16.45
N ALA A 348 -3.68 5.88 -16.42
CA ALA A 348 -2.55 6.80 -16.27
C ALA A 348 -2.39 7.78 -17.45
N ILE A 349 -3.06 7.57 -18.59
CA ILE A 349 -3.07 8.53 -19.71
C ILE A 349 -3.79 9.83 -19.30
N TRP A 350 -4.74 9.75 -18.38
CA TRP A 350 -5.58 10.87 -17.94
C TRP A 350 -5.31 11.31 -16.48
N ALA A 351 -4.45 10.62 -15.78
CA ALA A 351 -4.00 10.94 -14.42
C ALA A 351 -2.65 11.66 -14.47
#